data_fa6db868b789386d9d38799fb28083d9
#
_entry.id   fa6db868b789386d9d38799fb28083d9
#
_cell.length_a   1.000
_cell.length_b   1.000
_cell.length_c   1.000
_cell.angle_alpha   90.00
_cell.angle_beta   90.00
_cell.angle_gamma   90.00
#
_symmetry.space_group_name_H-M   'P 1'
#
loop_
_entity.id
_entity.type
_entity.pdbx_description
1 polymer ?
#
loop_
_entity_poly.entity_id
_entity_poly.type
_entity_poly.pdbx_seq_one_letter_code
_entity_poly.pdbx_strand_id
1 'polypeptide(L)'
;MDNSICHANLKYKICVSGAAETGHCGPGADKLAEELGREIVRQNAVLVDGATTGFPLWAAKGAKEEGGIVIGISPAVSEKEHIEIFVLPTDYHDLIIYTGFNYSGRNLLLTRSADAVIVGCGRMGTLNEFTIAFEDKKPVG
;
A
#
# COMPACT_ATOMS: atom_id res chain seq x y z
N MET A 1 6.43 -10.30 -32.06
CA MET A 1 5.43 -10.56 -31.02
C MET A 1 4.89 -9.22 -30.54
N ASP A 2 3.61 -9.00 -30.66
CA ASP A 2 3.00 -7.75 -30.24
C ASP A 2 2.89 -7.73 -28.71
N ASN A 3 3.75 -6.95 -28.03
CA ASN A 3 3.74 -6.81 -26.58
C ASN A 3 2.51 -6.05 -26.04
N SER A 4 1.71 -5.44 -26.91
CA SER A 4 0.52 -4.69 -26.50
C SER A 4 -0.59 -5.58 -25.92
N ILE A 5 -0.61 -6.85 -26.28
CA ILE A 5 -1.64 -7.82 -25.83
C ILE A 5 -1.38 -8.26 -24.38
N CYS A 6 -0.11 -8.34 -23.96
CA CYS A 6 0.24 -8.85 -22.63
C CYS A 6 -0.19 -7.96 -21.48
N HIS A 7 -0.38 -6.66 -21.71
CA HIS A 7 -0.72 -5.69 -20.67
C HIS A 7 -2.13 -5.09 -20.80
N ALA A 8 -2.86 -5.45 -21.85
CA ALA A 8 -4.13 -4.81 -22.18
C ALA A 8 -5.20 -4.87 -21.08
N ASN A 9 -5.12 -5.87 -20.19
CA ASN A 9 -6.12 -6.12 -19.14
C ASN A 9 -5.57 -5.95 -17.72
N LEU A 10 -4.27 -5.67 -17.57
CA LEU A 10 -3.66 -5.48 -16.26
C LEU A 10 -3.79 -4.02 -15.81
N LYS A 11 -4.29 -3.83 -14.60
CA LYS A 11 -4.29 -2.51 -13.95
C LYS A 11 -2.93 -2.24 -13.33
N TYR A 12 -2.52 -0.97 -13.32
CA TYR A 12 -1.38 -0.54 -12.53
C TYR A 12 -1.69 -0.66 -11.05
N LYS A 13 -0.68 -1.09 -10.29
CA LYS A 13 -0.71 -1.18 -8.83
C LYS A 13 0.13 -0.06 -8.24
N ILE A 14 -0.48 0.81 -7.49
CA ILE A 14 0.19 1.93 -6.82
C ILE A 14 0.31 1.61 -5.34
N CYS A 15 1.53 1.48 -4.86
CA CYS A 15 1.81 1.30 -3.44
C CYS A 15 1.69 2.65 -2.71
N VAL A 16 0.93 2.66 -1.63
CA VAL A 16 0.92 3.78 -0.69
C VAL A 16 1.71 3.37 0.54
N SER A 17 2.81 4.07 0.78
CA SER A 17 3.68 3.91 1.93
C SER A 17 3.54 5.09 2.88
N GLY A 18 3.53 4.84 4.18
CA GLY A 18 3.39 5.88 5.19
C GLY A 18 3.40 5.30 6.60
N ALA A 19 3.40 6.18 7.60
CA ALA A 19 3.46 5.78 8.99
C ALA A 19 2.18 5.08 9.47
N ALA A 20 2.34 3.99 10.19
CA ALA A 20 1.27 3.34 10.91
C ALA A 20 0.77 4.19 12.10
N GLU A 21 1.69 4.86 12.77
CA GLU A 21 1.42 5.84 13.82
C GLU A 21 1.68 7.24 13.28
N THR A 22 0.67 8.09 13.31
CA THR A 22 0.65 9.36 12.59
C THR A 22 0.70 10.59 13.50
N GLY A 23 0.95 10.40 14.80
CA GLY A 23 1.01 11.50 15.78
C GLY A 23 2.06 12.57 15.47
N HIS A 24 3.09 12.25 14.69
CA HIS A 24 4.12 13.18 14.24
C HIS A 24 3.83 13.80 12.87
N CYS A 25 2.79 13.34 12.18
CA CYS A 25 2.37 13.89 10.91
C CYS A 25 1.62 15.22 11.12
N GLY A 26 1.77 16.13 10.19
CA GLY A 26 1.08 17.41 10.26
C GLY A 26 -0.45 17.28 10.19
N PRO A 27 -1.19 18.33 10.57
CA PRO A 27 -2.64 18.36 10.49
C PRO A 27 -3.10 18.13 9.03
N GLY A 28 -4.15 17.32 8.86
CA GLY A 28 -4.71 17.02 7.54
C GLY A 28 -4.04 15.87 6.81
N ALA A 29 -3.08 15.16 7.41
CA ALA A 29 -2.44 13.99 6.81
C ALA A 29 -3.44 12.87 6.48
N ASP A 30 -4.46 12.71 7.32
CA ASP A 30 -5.57 11.77 7.10
C ASP A 30 -6.37 12.11 5.84
N LYS A 31 -6.76 13.38 5.69
CA LYS A 31 -7.51 13.87 4.52
C LYS A 31 -6.68 13.77 3.24
N LEU A 32 -5.40 14.07 3.33
CA LEU A 32 -4.48 13.94 2.20
C LEU A 32 -4.38 12.48 1.75
N ALA A 33 -4.25 11.55 2.70
CA ALA A 33 -4.20 10.12 2.40
C ALA A 33 -5.50 9.61 1.79
N GLU A 34 -6.66 10.01 2.34
CA GLU A 34 -7.96 9.66 1.77
C GLU A 34 -8.10 10.16 0.33
N GLU A 35 -7.72 11.41 0.05
CA GLU A 35 -7.79 11.97 -1.29
C GLU A 35 -6.81 11.30 -2.25
N LEU A 36 -5.61 10.94 -1.78
CA LEU A 36 -4.67 10.12 -2.54
C LEU A 36 -5.29 8.79 -2.97
N GLY A 37 -5.95 8.10 -2.03
CA GLY A 37 -6.65 6.85 -2.33
C GLY A 37 -7.72 7.01 -3.40
N ARG A 38 -8.52 8.06 -3.31
CA ARG A 38 -9.54 8.37 -4.32
C ARG A 38 -8.91 8.63 -5.68
N GLU A 39 -7.84 9.42 -5.72
CA GLU A 39 -7.17 9.75 -6.99
C GLU A 39 -6.57 8.53 -7.67
N ILE A 40 -5.96 7.60 -6.91
CA ILE A 40 -5.46 6.33 -7.46
C ILE A 40 -6.59 5.59 -8.20
N VAL A 41 -7.77 5.54 -7.60
CA VAL A 41 -8.93 4.88 -8.23
C VAL A 41 -9.44 5.64 -9.45
N ARG A 42 -9.47 6.97 -9.40
CA ARG A 42 -9.85 7.81 -10.55
C ARG A 42 -8.93 7.60 -11.74
N GLN A 43 -7.66 7.29 -11.49
CA GLN A 43 -6.68 6.93 -12.53
C GLN A 43 -6.80 5.46 -12.99
N ASN A 44 -7.86 4.76 -12.61
CA ASN A 44 -8.10 3.36 -12.94
C ASN A 44 -6.99 2.40 -12.47
N ALA A 45 -6.33 2.75 -11.37
CA ALA A 45 -5.29 1.93 -10.75
C ALA A 45 -5.83 1.21 -9.49
N VAL A 46 -5.08 0.22 -9.03
CA VAL A 46 -5.31 -0.53 -7.80
C VAL A 46 -4.39 0.02 -6.71
N LEU A 47 -4.93 0.26 -5.53
CA LEU A 47 -4.12 0.61 -4.36
C LEU A 47 -3.58 -0.67 -3.72
N VAL A 48 -2.27 -0.72 -3.48
CA VAL A 48 -1.64 -1.77 -2.68
C VAL A 48 -0.95 -1.13 -1.48
N ASP A 49 -1.02 -1.78 -0.33
CA ASP A 49 -0.41 -1.30 0.90
C ASP A 49 0.07 -2.43 1.80
N GLY A 50 0.64 -2.09 2.93
CA GLY A 50 1.16 -3.06 3.90
C GLY A 50 0.12 -3.64 4.84
N ALA A 51 -1.17 -3.43 4.60
CA ALA A 51 -2.26 -3.87 5.47
C ALA A 51 -2.07 -3.42 6.93
N THR A 52 -1.69 -2.16 7.10
CA THR A 52 -1.39 -1.57 8.41
C THR A 52 -2.30 -0.39 8.72
N THR A 53 -2.16 0.16 9.92
CA THR A 53 -2.87 1.36 10.37
C THR A 53 -2.28 2.64 9.78
N GLY A 54 -2.88 3.79 10.12
CA GLY A 54 -2.34 5.11 9.82
C GLY A 54 -2.50 5.56 8.39
N PHE A 55 -1.47 6.17 7.82
CA PHE A 55 -1.53 6.79 6.50
C PHE A 55 -2.00 5.84 5.39
N PRO A 56 -1.45 4.59 5.28
CA PRO A 56 -1.94 3.65 4.27
C PRO A 56 -3.41 3.25 4.46
N LEU A 57 -3.87 3.10 5.70
CA LEU A 57 -5.27 2.75 5.99
C LEU A 57 -6.23 3.86 5.57
N TRP A 58 -5.86 5.12 5.79
CA TRP A 58 -6.68 6.25 5.32
C TRP A 58 -6.74 6.31 3.79
N ALA A 59 -5.63 6.02 3.12
CA ALA A 59 -5.62 5.92 1.66
C ALA A 59 -6.52 4.77 1.18
N ALA A 60 -6.46 3.61 1.83
CA ALA A 60 -7.33 2.47 1.55
C ALA A 60 -8.81 2.85 1.70
N LYS A 61 -9.15 3.56 2.79
CA LYS A 61 -10.52 4.08 3.01
C LYS A 61 -10.97 4.96 1.85
N GLY A 62 -10.17 5.95 1.45
CA GLY A 62 -10.49 6.83 0.32
C GLY A 62 -10.68 6.06 -0.99
N ALA A 63 -9.83 5.08 -1.26
CA ALA A 63 -9.96 4.21 -2.43
C ALA A 63 -11.28 3.41 -2.42
N LYS A 64 -11.68 2.87 -1.27
CA LYS A 64 -12.94 2.14 -1.15
C LYS A 64 -14.15 3.05 -1.28
N GLU A 65 -14.10 4.26 -0.76
CA GLU A 65 -15.18 5.25 -0.96
C GLU A 65 -15.38 5.61 -2.43
N GLU A 66 -14.33 5.56 -3.24
CA GLU A 66 -14.38 5.76 -4.69
C GLU A 66 -14.71 4.49 -5.48
N GLY A 67 -14.98 3.39 -4.80
CA GLY A 67 -15.36 2.10 -5.43
C GLY A 67 -14.18 1.31 -6.02
N GLY A 68 -12.97 1.57 -5.56
CA GLY A 68 -11.75 0.94 -6.06
C GLY A 68 -11.42 -0.41 -5.43
N ILE A 69 -10.31 -0.96 -5.87
CA ILE A 69 -9.73 -2.22 -5.38
C ILE A 69 -8.54 -1.90 -4.48
N VAL A 70 -8.52 -2.49 -3.30
CA VAL A 70 -7.42 -2.36 -2.33
C VAL A 70 -6.90 -3.74 -1.97
N ILE A 71 -5.59 -3.93 -2.13
CA ILE A 71 -4.89 -5.17 -1.82
C ILE A 71 -3.87 -4.91 -0.73
N GLY A 72 -3.96 -5.65 0.36
CA GLY A 72 -2.99 -5.60 1.46
C GLY A 72 -1.93 -6.69 1.33
N ILE A 73 -0.69 -6.35 1.63
CA ILE A 73 0.43 -7.30 1.71
C ILE A 73 0.88 -7.36 3.17
N SER A 74 0.49 -8.41 3.87
CA SER A 74 0.68 -8.55 5.31
C SER A 74 2.04 -9.16 5.67
N PRO A 75 2.65 -8.76 6.79
CA PRO A 75 3.83 -9.43 7.36
C PRO A 75 3.52 -10.79 7.98
N ALA A 76 2.27 -11.08 8.30
CA ALA A 76 1.82 -12.28 9.00
C ALA A 76 1.73 -13.50 8.09
N VAL A 77 1.70 -14.70 8.67
CA VAL A 77 1.51 -15.97 7.93
C VAL A 77 0.03 -16.30 7.68
N SER A 78 -0.89 -15.66 8.43
CA SER A 78 -2.32 -15.94 8.36
C SER A 78 -3.14 -14.74 8.83
N GLU A 79 -4.44 -14.76 8.53
CA GLU A 79 -5.39 -13.76 9.04
C GLU A 79 -5.40 -13.72 10.57
N LYS A 80 -5.37 -14.89 11.21
CA LYS A 80 -5.34 -14.98 12.67
C LYS A 80 -4.09 -14.29 13.24
N GLU A 81 -2.92 -14.57 12.71
CA GLU A 81 -1.68 -13.93 13.16
C GLU A 81 -1.70 -12.42 12.88
N HIS A 82 -2.23 -12.01 11.74
CA HIS A 82 -2.38 -10.60 11.36
C HIS A 82 -3.21 -9.82 12.41
N ILE A 83 -4.34 -10.40 12.82
CA ILE A 83 -5.26 -9.77 13.76
C ILE A 83 -4.79 -9.89 15.21
N GLU A 84 -4.38 -11.11 15.63
CA GLU A 84 -4.13 -11.39 17.05
C GLU A 84 -2.70 -11.10 17.51
N ILE A 85 -1.71 -11.26 16.64
CA ILE A 85 -0.30 -11.08 16.99
C ILE A 85 0.23 -9.73 16.51
N PHE A 86 0.04 -9.41 15.23
CA PHE A 86 0.46 -8.11 14.69
C PHE A 86 -0.52 -6.97 15.05
N VAL A 87 -1.73 -7.30 15.47
CA VAL A 87 -2.80 -6.36 15.83
C VAL A 87 -3.07 -5.37 14.69
N LEU A 88 -3.20 -5.91 13.48
CA LEU A 88 -3.40 -5.13 12.26
C LEU A 88 -4.85 -5.24 11.77
N PRO A 89 -5.40 -4.17 11.15
CA PRO A 89 -6.77 -4.16 10.66
C PRO A 89 -6.92 -4.90 9.32
N THR A 90 -8.14 -5.33 9.05
CA THR A 90 -8.54 -5.86 7.74
C THR A 90 -9.48 -4.91 7.00
N ASP A 91 -9.86 -3.81 7.64
CA ASP A 91 -10.79 -2.82 7.11
C ASP A 91 -10.28 -2.25 5.77
N TYR A 92 -11.22 -1.94 4.88
CA TYR A 92 -10.99 -1.30 3.58
C TYR A 92 -10.14 -2.10 2.59
N HIS A 93 -9.87 -3.37 2.84
CA HIS A 93 -9.16 -4.25 1.92
C HIS A 93 -10.12 -5.23 1.24
N ASP A 94 -9.99 -5.41 -0.06
CA ASP A 94 -10.72 -6.44 -0.81
C ASP A 94 -10.10 -7.81 -0.60
N LEU A 95 -8.77 -7.85 -0.49
CA LEU A 95 -8.03 -9.04 -0.10
C LEU A 95 -6.70 -8.68 0.56
N ILE A 96 -6.20 -9.60 1.37
CA ILE A 96 -4.91 -9.49 2.04
C ILE A 96 -4.09 -10.74 1.71
N ILE A 97 -2.86 -10.53 1.24
CA ILE A 97 -1.90 -11.59 0.96
C ILE A 97 -0.98 -11.71 2.19
N TYR A 98 -0.94 -12.89 2.79
CA TYR A 98 -0.13 -13.17 3.98
C TYR A 98 1.23 -13.71 3.56
N THR A 99 2.29 -12.92 3.76
CA THR A 99 3.63 -13.27 3.30
C THR A 99 4.39 -14.16 4.28
N GLY A 100 4.16 -14.00 5.58
CA GLY A 100 4.92 -14.68 6.62
C GLY A 100 6.37 -14.21 6.77
N PHE A 101 6.76 -13.11 6.14
CA PHE A 101 8.14 -12.63 6.14
C PHE A 101 8.41 -11.48 7.13
N ASN A 102 7.51 -11.23 8.08
CA ASN A 102 7.60 -10.06 8.97
C ASN A 102 7.65 -8.75 8.18
N TYR A 103 8.01 -7.65 8.83
CA TYR A 103 7.93 -6.32 8.21
C TYR A 103 8.93 -6.12 7.07
N SER A 104 10.21 -6.47 7.27
CA SER A 104 11.24 -6.19 6.27
C SER A 104 11.05 -6.98 4.97
N GLY A 105 10.75 -8.26 5.08
CA GLY A 105 10.48 -9.11 3.92
C GLY A 105 9.18 -8.71 3.22
N ARG A 106 8.14 -8.35 4.00
CA ARG A 106 6.90 -7.82 3.46
C ARG A 106 7.14 -6.53 2.69
N ASN A 107 7.95 -5.61 3.17
CA ASN A 107 8.27 -4.36 2.50
C ASN A 107 8.89 -4.60 1.11
N LEU A 108 9.79 -5.57 1.02
CA LEU A 108 10.39 -5.97 -0.26
C LEU A 108 9.32 -6.49 -1.24
N LEU A 109 8.47 -7.41 -0.81
CA LEU A 109 7.44 -8.00 -1.65
C LEU A 109 6.39 -6.97 -2.06
N LEU A 110 5.95 -6.12 -1.14
CA LEU A 110 5.00 -5.04 -1.41
C LEU A 110 5.54 -4.08 -2.48
N THR A 111 6.75 -3.60 -2.28
CA THR A 111 7.37 -2.62 -3.19
C THR A 111 7.60 -3.22 -4.57
N ARG A 112 8.08 -4.47 -4.63
CA ARG A 112 8.31 -5.17 -5.91
C ARG A 112 7.02 -5.52 -6.64
N SER A 113 5.93 -5.76 -5.92
CA SER A 113 4.61 -6.01 -6.52
C SER A 113 4.00 -4.78 -7.17
N ALA A 114 4.35 -3.59 -6.71
CA ALA A 114 3.80 -2.33 -7.20
C ALA A 114 4.51 -1.85 -8.47
N ASP A 115 3.79 -1.09 -9.29
CA ASP A 115 4.33 -0.43 -10.48
C ASP A 115 4.93 0.94 -10.13
N ALA A 116 4.41 1.58 -9.10
CA ALA A 116 4.92 2.83 -8.55
C ALA A 116 4.66 2.91 -7.04
N VAL A 117 5.40 3.75 -6.34
CA VAL A 117 5.27 3.95 -4.89
C VAL A 117 5.03 5.42 -4.59
N ILE A 118 4.01 5.71 -3.80
CA ILE A 118 3.75 7.04 -3.26
C ILE A 118 4.03 7.01 -1.76
N VAL A 119 4.87 7.94 -1.32
CA VAL A 119 5.34 8.03 0.06
C VAL A 119 4.70 9.21 0.74
N GLY A 120 3.92 8.94 1.77
CA GLY A 120 3.37 9.97 2.65
C GLY A 120 4.23 10.22 3.88
N CYS A 121 3.65 10.90 4.88
CA CYS A 121 4.28 11.02 6.18
C CYS A 121 4.66 9.65 6.72
N GLY A 122 5.94 9.43 7.05
CA GLY A 122 6.46 8.12 7.34
C GLY A 122 7.54 8.07 8.41
N ARG A 123 7.99 6.85 8.69
CA ARG A 123 9.08 6.51 9.62
C ARG A 123 10.04 5.54 8.95
N MET A 124 10.79 4.76 9.71
CA MET A 124 11.85 3.88 9.19
C MET A 124 11.34 2.82 8.20
N GLY A 125 10.15 2.26 8.44
CA GLY A 125 9.53 1.32 7.50
C GLY A 125 9.24 1.97 6.14
N THR A 126 8.73 3.18 6.16
CA THR A 126 8.48 4.00 4.95
C THR A 126 9.79 4.30 4.22
N LEU A 127 10.85 4.66 4.96
CA LEU A 127 12.17 4.88 4.38
C LEU A 127 12.70 3.60 3.72
N ASN A 128 12.50 2.44 4.34
CA ASN A 128 12.89 1.15 3.78
C ASN A 128 12.16 0.88 2.44
N GLU A 129 10.85 1.08 2.38
CA GLU A 129 10.08 0.94 1.14
C GLU A 129 10.54 1.93 0.07
N PHE A 130 10.80 3.18 0.45
CA PHE A 130 11.33 4.20 -0.45
C PHE A 130 12.68 3.78 -1.08
N THR A 131 13.62 3.31 -0.25
CA THR A 131 14.95 2.91 -0.74
C THR A 131 14.88 1.68 -1.64
N ILE A 132 14.02 0.71 -1.34
CA ILE A 132 13.78 -0.45 -2.22
C ILE A 132 13.24 0.02 -3.57
N ALA A 133 12.23 0.89 -3.57
CA ALA A 133 11.64 1.42 -4.81
C ALA A 133 12.67 2.16 -5.65
N PHE A 134 13.51 2.97 -5.00
CA PHE A 134 14.58 3.70 -5.66
C PHE A 134 15.62 2.76 -6.30
N GLU A 135 16.11 1.77 -5.57
CA GLU A 135 17.05 0.77 -6.09
C GLU A 135 16.45 -0.05 -7.24
N ASP A 136 15.18 -0.40 -7.14
CA ASP A 136 14.46 -1.14 -8.19
C ASP A 136 14.03 -0.23 -9.36
N LYS A 137 14.41 1.06 -9.36
CA LYS A 137 14.11 2.04 -10.41
C LYS A 137 12.61 2.21 -10.68
N LYS A 138 11.79 2.05 -9.64
CA LYS A 138 10.36 2.31 -9.74
C LYS A 138 10.07 3.80 -9.59
N PRO A 139 9.05 4.32 -10.27
CA PRO A 139 8.58 5.67 -10.01
C PRO A 139 8.22 5.85 -8.53
N VAL A 140 8.71 6.93 -7.92
CA VAL A 140 8.43 7.30 -6.53
C VAL A 140 7.94 8.75 -6.50
N GLY A 141 6.83 8.98 -5.79
CA GLY A 141 6.25 10.30 -5.58
C GLY A 141 5.95 10.58 -4.11
#